data_fd05052f61c119bca6eea126ab752063
#
_entry.id   fd05052f61c119bca6eea126ab752063
#
_cell.length_a   1.000
_cell.length_b   1.000
_cell.length_c   1.000
_cell.angle_alpha   90.00
_cell.angle_beta   90.00
_cell.angle_gamma   90.00
#
_symmetry.space_group_name_H-M   'P 1'
#
loop_
_entity.id
_entity.type
_entity.pdbx_description
1 polymer ?
#
loop_
_entity_poly.entity_id
_entity_poly.type
_entity_poly.pdbx_seq_one_letter_code
_entity_poly.pdbx_strand_id
1 'polypeptide(L)'
;MNGYFKKQIEALRQRHEALLQRPNEMQEETNGVIRRYVYPVLTRQHIPLEWRYDFNPATNPCCMERIGFNATMNSGALKWNGKYLMVVRVEGADRKSFFAIAESPNGVDNFHFWKRPLVLPDVDPAETNVYDMRLTAHQDGWIYGIFCSERHDDKAPAGDLSAAVAKAGIVRTRNLVDWERLPDLKAASQQRNVVLHPEFVNGKYALYTRPQDDFINAGNGGGIGWALIDDITRAEVKDEMIINHRYYHTIKEVKNGEGPHPIRTSQGWLHLAHGVRGCAAGLRYVLYLYMTAADEPWRVIAEPAGYLLAPLAGERVGDVSNVLFSNGWIADDDGTVYIYY
;
A
#
# COMPACT_ATOMS: atom_id res chain seq x y z
N MET A 1 18.12 37.11 -13.82
CA MET A 1 18.20 35.73 -13.29
C MET A 1 19.64 35.24 -13.45
N ASN A 2 20.28 34.81 -12.35
CA ASN A 2 21.68 34.37 -12.38
C ASN A 2 21.83 33.19 -13.38
N GLY A 3 22.76 33.30 -14.34
CA GLY A 3 23.00 32.23 -15.35
C GLY A 3 23.27 30.87 -14.78
N TYR A 4 23.87 30.81 -13.60
CA TYR A 4 24.08 29.58 -12.84
C TYR A 4 22.77 28.90 -12.45
N PHE A 5 21.84 29.63 -11.81
CA PHE A 5 20.55 29.11 -11.37
C PHE A 5 19.72 28.54 -12.54
N LYS A 6 19.70 29.26 -13.66
CA LYS A 6 19.00 28.80 -14.88
C LYS A 6 19.57 27.48 -15.41
N LYS A 7 20.90 27.35 -15.45
CA LYS A 7 21.57 26.11 -15.87
C LYS A 7 21.27 24.94 -14.93
N GLN A 8 21.24 25.18 -13.60
CA GLN A 8 20.91 24.12 -12.64
C GLN A 8 19.49 23.61 -12.81
N ILE A 9 18.49 24.49 -12.95
CA ILE A 9 17.10 24.10 -13.20
C ILE A 9 16.98 23.30 -14.49
N GLU A 10 17.61 23.76 -15.56
CA GLU A 10 17.55 23.06 -16.85
C GLU A 10 18.13 21.64 -16.77
N ALA A 11 19.31 21.49 -16.18
CA ALA A 11 19.94 20.19 -15.94
C ALA A 11 19.09 19.30 -15.04
N LEU A 12 18.43 19.86 -14.04
CA LEU A 12 17.53 19.14 -13.12
C LEU A 12 16.30 18.60 -13.88
N ARG A 13 15.67 19.45 -14.70
CA ARG A 13 14.52 19.05 -15.53
C ARG A 13 14.89 17.97 -16.55
N GLN A 14 16.02 18.12 -17.24
CA GLN A 14 16.49 17.10 -18.18
C GLN A 14 16.71 15.74 -17.50
N ARG A 15 17.36 15.72 -16.33
CA ARG A 15 17.57 14.47 -15.58
C ARG A 15 16.25 13.85 -15.11
N HIS A 16 15.32 14.67 -14.65
CA HIS A 16 14.00 14.21 -14.20
C HIS A 16 13.20 13.62 -15.36
N GLU A 17 13.15 14.32 -16.49
CA GLU A 17 12.48 13.83 -17.70
C GLU A 17 13.09 12.51 -18.21
N ALA A 18 14.41 12.42 -18.25
CA ALA A 18 15.11 11.18 -18.63
C ALA A 18 14.79 10.01 -17.68
N LEU A 19 14.59 10.29 -16.38
CA LEU A 19 14.16 9.28 -15.41
C LEU A 19 12.72 8.83 -15.68
N LEU A 20 11.80 9.76 -15.92
CA LEU A 20 10.39 9.46 -16.17
C LEU A 20 10.18 8.65 -17.45
N GLN A 21 11.00 8.90 -18.47
CA GLN A 21 10.94 8.23 -19.78
C GLN A 21 11.81 6.98 -19.87
N ARG A 22 12.50 6.59 -18.80
CA ARG A 22 13.41 5.44 -18.82
C ARG A 22 12.64 4.14 -19.02
N PRO A 23 12.91 3.37 -20.11
CA PRO A 23 12.30 2.07 -20.30
C PRO A 23 12.69 1.11 -19.18
N ASN A 24 11.78 0.23 -18.81
CA ASN A 24 12.00 -0.76 -17.78
C ASN A 24 11.88 -2.17 -18.36
N GLU A 25 12.98 -2.87 -18.42
CA GLU A 25 13.07 -4.21 -19.00
C GLU A 25 12.89 -5.29 -17.92
N MET A 26 12.36 -6.44 -18.32
CA MET A 26 12.30 -7.60 -17.44
C MET A 26 13.69 -8.18 -17.21
N GLN A 27 13.96 -8.59 -15.99
CA GLN A 27 15.17 -9.37 -15.66
C GLN A 27 15.07 -10.77 -16.27
N GLU A 28 16.21 -11.34 -16.66
CA GLU A 28 16.28 -12.71 -17.16
C GLU A 28 16.00 -13.74 -16.05
N GLU A 29 16.41 -13.41 -14.82
CA GLU A 29 16.24 -14.28 -13.66
C GLU A 29 14.74 -14.38 -13.28
N THR A 30 14.28 -15.61 -13.09
CA THR A 30 12.91 -15.92 -12.70
C THR A 30 12.86 -17.07 -11.70
N ASN A 31 11.84 -17.11 -10.87
CA ASN A 31 11.54 -18.27 -10.03
C ASN A 31 10.57 -19.30 -10.71
N GLY A 32 10.36 -19.15 -12.02
CA GLY A 32 9.45 -19.98 -12.81
C GLY A 32 8.02 -19.42 -12.89
N VAL A 33 7.63 -18.52 -12.00
CA VAL A 33 6.30 -17.89 -11.96
C VAL A 33 6.40 -16.36 -12.07
N ILE A 34 7.36 -15.78 -11.36
CA ILE A 34 7.55 -14.32 -11.26
C ILE A 34 8.81 -13.91 -12.00
N ARG A 35 8.69 -12.80 -12.72
CA ARG A 35 9.83 -12.04 -13.27
C ARG A 35 9.82 -10.64 -12.68
N ARG A 36 10.99 -10.15 -12.30
CA ARG A 36 11.19 -8.77 -11.84
C ARG A 36 11.55 -7.88 -12.99
N TYR A 37 11.24 -6.61 -12.86
CA TYR A 37 11.79 -5.56 -13.72
C TYR A 37 13.11 -5.05 -13.15
N VAL A 38 13.94 -4.47 -14.00
CA VAL A 38 15.29 -4.00 -13.64
C VAL A 38 15.23 -2.83 -12.67
N TYR A 39 14.27 -1.90 -12.89
CA TYR A 39 14.18 -0.67 -12.11
C TYR A 39 12.88 -0.63 -11.29
N PRO A 40 12.91 -0.02 -10.10
CA PRO A 40 11.67 0.36 -9.42
C PRO A 40 10.85 1.29 -10.31
N VAL A 41 9.53 1.06 -10.37
CA VAL A 41 8.61 1.87 -11.18
C VAL A 41 8.47 3.30 -10.63
N LEU A 42 8.55 3.47 -9.33
CA LEU A 42 8.53 4.76 -8.63
C LEU A 42 9.58 4.79 -7.53
N THR A 43 10.27 5.91 -7.44
CA THR A 43 11.23 6.22 -6.38
C THR A 43 11.03 7.65 -5.92
N ARG A 44 11.68 8.06 -4.84
CA ARG A 44 11.74 9.45 -4.39
C ARG A 44 12.07 10.43 -5.52
N GLN A 45 12.92 10.03 -6.47
CA GLN A 45 13.34 10.89 -7.58
C GLN A 45 12.22 11.17 -8.60
N HIS A 46 11.18 10.33 -8.67
CA HIS A 46 10.00 10.53 -9.54
C HIS A 46 9.03 11.57 -8.98
N ILE A 47 9.14 11.95 -7.69
CA ILE A 47 8.32 12.99 -7.08
C ILE A 47 8.50 14.30 -7.87
N PRO A 48 7.42 15.02 -8.20
CA PRO A 48 7.48 16.25 -8.99
C PRO A 48 8.51 17.25 -8.47
N LEU A 49 9.26 17.84 -9.36
CA LEU A 49 10.32 18.78 -8.99
C LEU A 49 9.79 19.98 -8.21
N GLU A 50 8.57 20.44 -8.51
CA GLU A 50 7.91 21.55 -7.84
C GLU A 50 7.59 21.25 -6.36
N TRP A 51 7.46 19.98 -6.00
CA TRP A 51 7.30 19.57 -4.59
C TRP A 51 8.65 19.55 -3.88
N ARG A 52 9.72 19.20 -4.59
CA ARG A 52 11.06 19.00 -4.05
C ARG A 52 11.91 20.27 -4.03
N TYR A 53 11.65 21.22 -4.93
CA TYR A 53 12.47 22.41 -5.08
C TYR A 53 11.62 23.68 -5.03
N ASP A 54 12.22 24.73 -4.50
CA ASP A 54 11.76 26.09 -4.70
C ASP A 54 12.49 26.69 -5.91
N PHE A 55 11.76 26.99 -6.97
CA PHE A 55 12.32 27.55 -8.21
C PHE A 55 12.41 29.08 -8.21
N ASN A 56 12.29 29.71 -7.05
CA ASN A 56 12.49 31.13 -6.89
C ASN A 56 13.95 31.45 -6.54
N PRO A 57 14.74 32.12 -7.41
CA PRO A 57 16.15 32.42 -7.14
C PRO A 57 16.35 33.39 -5.96
N ALA A 58 15.31 34.16 -5.58
CA ALA A 58 15.40 35.04 -4.43
C ALA A 58 15.37 34.30 -3.10
N THR A 59 14.65 33.20 -3.02
CA THR A 59 14.50 32.37 -1.82
C THR A 59 15.39 31.13 -1.83
N ASN A 60 15.78 30.64 -3.02
CA ASN A 60 16.65 29.48 -3.21
C ASN A 60 17.75 29.73 -4.26
N PRO A 61 18.69 30.67 -3.99
CA PRO A 61 19.67 31.09 -5.02
C PRO A 61 20.64 29.98 -5.47
N CYS A 62 20.83 28.95 -4.65
CA CYS A 62 21.71 27.81 -4.94
C CYS A 62 20.94 26.60 -5.55
N CYS A 63 19.63 26.73 -5.80
CA CYS A 63 18.80 25.63 -6.32
C CYS A 63 18.91 24.35 -5.44
N MET A 64 18.84 24.52 -4.12
CA MET A 64 18.89 23.43 -3.16
C MET A 64 17.58 22.66 -3.12
N GLU A 65 17.64 21.36 -3.01
CA GLU A 65 16.48 20.53 -2.77
C GLU A 65 15.95 20.75 -1.35
N ARG A 66 14.64 20.75 -1.18
CA ARG A 66 14.01 20.78 0.13
C ARG A 66 14.26 19.46 0.88
N ILE A 67 14.55 19.54 2.15
CA ILE A 67 14.64 18.39 3.03
C ILE A 67 13.20 18.03 3.45
N GLY A 68 12.49 17.25 2.65
CA GLY A 68 11.08 16.99 2.91
C GLY A 68 10.62 15.58 2.57
N PHE A 69 11.22 14.94 1.58
CA PHE A 69 10.80 13.63 1.12
C PHE A 69 11.84 12.56 1.43
N ASN A 70 11.40 11.48 2.04
CA ASN A 70 12.22 10.31 2.35
C ASN A 70 12.06 9.22 1.29
N ALA A 71 10.84 8.73 1.10
CA ALA A 71 10.57 7.58 0.25
C ALA A 71 9.20 7.63 -0.42
N THR A 72 9.05 6.79 -1.45
CA THR A 72 7.77 6.37 -2.02
C THR A 72 7.63 4.87 -1.82
N MET A 73 6.51 4.39 -1.32
CA MET A 73 6.34 2.97 -0.97
C MET A 73 4.87 2.55 -0.89
N ASN A 74 4.62 1.25 -0.76
CA ASN A 74 3.36 0.61 -0.34
C ASN A 74 2.12 1.15 -1.06
N SER A 75 2.15 1.14 -2.39
CA SER A 75 1.10 1.72 -3.21
C SER A 75 -0.08 0.78 -3.40
N GLY A 76 -1.30 1.26 -3.20
CA GLY A 76 -2.49 0.65 -3.78
C GLY A 76 -2.50 0.86 -5.29
N ALA A 77 -3.03 -0.09 -6.06
CA ALA A 77 -3.02 -0.01 -7.51
C ALA A 77 -4.35 -0.46 -8.12
N LEU A 78 -4.70 0.09 -9.27
CA LEU A 78 -5.83 -0.35 -10.09
C LEU A 78 -5.66 0.08 -11.56
N LYS A 79 -6.34 -0.63 -12.48
CA LYS A 79 -6.49 -0.22 -13.88
C LYS A 79 -7.74 0.65 -14.00
N TRP A 80 -7.59 1.86 -14.52
CA TRP A 80 -8.68 2.83 -14.64
C TRP A 80 -8.59 3.58 -15.96
N ASN A 81 -9.68 3.57 -16.73
CA ASN A 81 -9.73 4.24 -18.04
C ASN A 81 -8.55 3.91 -18.96
N GLY A 82 -8.14 2.64 -18.99
CA GLY A 82 -7.04 2.14 -19.82
C GLY A 82 -5.64 2.50 -19.32
N LYS A 83 -5.52 3.13 -18.15
CA LYS A 83 -4.24 3.46 -17.50
C LYS A 83 -4.02 2.63 -16.24
N TYR A 84 -2.76 2.47 -15.88
CA TYR A 84 -2.32 1.83 -14.64
C TYR A 84 -2.07 2.92 -13.61
N LEU A 85 -2.85 2.90 -12.54
CA LEU A 85 -2.84 3.94 -11.51
C LEU A 85 -2.37 3.37 -10.18
N MET A 86 -1.62 4.17 -9.46
CA MET A 86 -1.15 3.87 -8.11
C MET A 86 -1.50 5.03 -7.17
N VAL A 87 -2.06 4.71 -6.00
CA VAL A 87 -2.09 5.63 -4.87
C VAL A 87 -0.87 5.34 -4.02
N VAL A 88 0.12 6.18 -4.17
CA VAL A 88 1.45 6.02 -3.61
C VAL A 88 1.50 6.62 -2.22
N ARG A 89 2.02 5.88 -1.24
CA ARG A 89 2.47 6.45 0.03
C ARG A 89 3.74 7.24 -0.20
N VAL A 90 3.69 8.53 0.03
CA VAL A 90 4.86 9.41 0.04
C VAL A 90 5.18 9.75 1.48
N GLU A 91 6.37 9.32 1.93
CA GLU A 91 6.83 9.56 3.30
C GLU A 91 7.75 10.76 3.37
N GLY A 92 7.50 11.63 4.33
CA GLY A 92 8.34 12.77 4.67
C GLY A 92 9.57 12.40 5.50
N ALA A 93 10.50 13.33 5.60
CA ALA A 93 11.68 13.18 6.45
C ALA A 93 11.34 13.11 7.95
N ASP A 94 10.15 13.55 8.34
CA ASP A 94 9.56 13.45 9.68
C ASP A 94 8.80 12.13 9.93
N ARG A 95 8.84 11.19 8.95
CA ARG A 95 8.12 9.90 8.96
C ARG A 95 6.60 10.02 8.84
N LYS A 96 6.05 11.21 8.68
CA LYS A 96 4.64 11.37 8.30
C LYS A 96 4.46 11.07 6.83
N SER A 97 3.32 10.52 6.51
CA SER A 97 3.00 10.15 5.13
C SER A 97 1.76 10.89 4.63
N PHE A 98 1.69 11.02 3.33
CA PHE A 98 0.50 11.42 2.60
C PHE A 98 0.37 10.57 1.34
N PHE A 99 -0.75 10.68 0.65
CA PHE A 99 -1.00 9.94 -0.59
C PHE A 99 -0.85 10.82 -1.82
N ALA A 100 -0.36 10.22 -2.89
CA ALA A 100 -0.26 10.85 -4.19
C ALA A 100 -0.59 9.86 -5.30
N ILE A 101 -1.27 10.32 -6.35
CA ILE A 101 -1.62 9.46 -7.47
C ILE A 101 -0.53 9.55 -8.52
N ALA A 102 -0.09 8.40 -9.01
CA ALA A 102 0.77 8.27 -10.17
C ALA A 102 0.10 7.38 -11.21
N GLU A 103 0.32 7.66 -12.50
CA GLU A 103 -0.25 6.90 -13.61
C GLU A 103 0.80 6.52 -14.63
N SER A 104 0.58 5.39 -15.31
CA SER A 104 1.39 4.87 -16.40
C SER A 104 0.51 4.36 -17.54
N PRO A 105 0.95 4.44 -18.80
CA PRO A 105 0.22 3.85 -19.92
C PRO A 105 0.32 2.31 -19.99
N ASN A 106 1.32 1.71 -19.37
CA ASN A 106 1.64 0.28 -19.52
C ASN A 106 1.88 -0.48 -18.19
N GLY A 107 1.88 0.23 -17.05
CA GLY A 107 2.08 -0.38 -15.74
C GLY A 107 3.51 -0.78 -15.38
N VAL A 108 4.47 -0.51 -16.26
CA VAL A 108 5.86 -0.98 -16.16
C VAL A 108 6.85 0.18 -16.06
N ASP A 109 6.64 1.20 -16.86
CA ASP A 109 7.45 2.42 -16.90
C ASP A 109 6.58 3.65 -17.21
N ASN A 110 7.20 4.81 -17.46
CA ASN A 110 6.50 6.07 -17.73
C ASN A 110 5.45 6.42 -16.65
N PHE A 111 5.74 6.13 -15.41
CA PHE A 111 4.92 6.57 -14.30
C PHE A 111 5.13 8.07 -14.03
N HIS A 112 4.04 8.82 -14.01
CA HIS A 112 4.01 10.24 -13.70
C HIS A 112 3.07 10.51 -12.53
N PHE A 113 3.55 11.22 -11.51
CA PHE A 113 2.67 11.72 -10.45
C PHE A 113 1.71 12.78 -11.01
N TRP A 114 0.49 12.77 -10.51
CA TRP A 114 -0.42 13.86 -10.73
C TRP A 114 0.12 15.15 -10.11
N LYS A 115 -0.35 16.29 -10.64
CA LYS A 115 0.19 17.61 -10.28
C LYS A 115 0.07 17.97 -8.79
N ARG A 116 -0.94 17.40 -8.11
CA ARG A 116 -1.21 17.65 -6.69
C ARG A 116 -1.29 16.34 -5.93
N PRO A 117 -0.86 16.35 -4.65
CA PRO A 117 -1.11 15.21 -3.76
C PRO A 117 -2.61 14.97 -3.61
N LEU A 118 -2.97 13.76 -3.22
CA LEU A 118 -4.31 13.45 -2.79
C LEU A 118 -4.54 14.11 -1.42
N VAL A 119 -5.53 14.98 -1.34
CA VAL A 119 -5.93 15.61 -0.09
C VAL A 119 -7.11 14.83 0.46
N LEU A 120 -6.90 14.17 1.60
CA LEU A 120 -7.99 13.51 2.32
C LEU A 120 -8.92 14.58 2.91
N PRO A 121 -10.23 14.50 2.65
CA PRO A 121 -11.19 15.40 3.30
C PRO A 121 -11.39 15.01 4.78
N ASP A 122 -11.92 15.94 5.56
CA ASP A 122 -12.41 15.72 6.93
C ASP A 122 -11.43 14.97 7.85
N VAL A 123 -10.14 15.38 7.81
CA VAL A 123 -9.09 14.80 8.63
C VAL A 123 -9.37 15.06 10.12
N ASP A 124 -9.40 13.98 10.90
CA ASP A 124 -9.49 14.08 12.37
C ASP A 124 -8.21 14.74 12.93
N PRO A 125 -8.31 15.83 13.71
CA PRO A 125 -7.15 16.47 14.30
C PRO A 125 -6.28 15.56 15.17
N ALA A 126 -6.83 14.48 15.70
CA ALA A 126 -6.10 13.47 16.46
C ALA A 126 -5.30 12.50 15.58
N GLU A 127 -5.54 12.49 14.25
CA GLU A 127 -4.82 11.65 13.32
C GLU A 127 -3.38 12.15 13.14
N THR A 128 -2.42 11.36 13.54
CA THR A 128 -1.00 11.73 13.50
C THR A 128 -0.29 11.28 12.24
N ASN A 129 -0.78 10.19 11.61
CA ASN A 129 -0.22 9.66 10.37
C ASN A 129 -1.25 8.82 9.60
N VAL A 130 -1.09 8.76 8.27
CA VAL A 130 -1.88 7.91 7.37
C VAL A 130 -0.94 7.18 6.42
N TYR A 131 -1.19 5.88 6.17
CA TYR A 131 -0.32 5.11 5.27
C TYR A 131 -0.99 3.84 4.73
N ASP A 132 -0.37 3.25 3.72
CA ASP A 132 -0.67 1.92 3.17
C ASP A 132 -2.11 1.79 2.64
N MET A 133 -2.53 2.72 1.77
CA MET A 133 -3.84 2.66 1.14
C MET A 133 -3.93 1.49 0.16
N ARG A 134 -4.98 0.70 0.28
CA ARG A 134 -5.40 -0.34 -0.66
C ARG A 134 -6.61 0.12 -1.42
N LEU A 135 -6.59 -0.05 -2.73
CA LEU A 135 -7.71 0.33 -3.59
C LEU A 135 -8.55 -0.88 -3.96
N THR A 136 -9.86 -0.71 -3.95
CA THR A 136 -10.81 -1.71 -4.43
C THR A 136 -11.89 -1.04 -5.27
N ALA A 137 -11.95 -1.38 -6.56
CA ALA A 137 -13.11 -1.07 -7.37
C ALA A 137 -14.22 -2.06 -6.98
N HIS A 138 -15.28 -1.55 -6.38
CA HIS A 138 -16.33 -2.37 -5.80
C HIS A 138 -17.55 -2.45 -6.71
N GLN A 139 -18.29 -3.52 -6.58
CA GLN A 139 -19.52 -3.84 -7.34
C GLN A 139 -20.57 -2.74 -7.30
N ASP A 140 -20.63 -1.90 -6.26
CA ASP A 140 -21.54 -0.77 -6.13
C ASP A 140 -21.15 0.46 -6.98
N GLY A 141 -20.08 0.36 -7.74
CA GLY A 141 -19.59 1.42 -8.63
C GLY A 141 -18.73 2.48 -7.96
N TRP A 142 -18.34 2.30 -6.70
CA TRP A 142 -17.35 3.11 -6.02
C TRP A 142 -15.96 2.46 -6.06
N ILE A 143 -14.95 3.29 -6.04
CA ILE A 143 -13.57 2.91 -5.73
C ILE A 143 -13.35 3.28 -4.27
N TYR A 144 -13.03 2.29 -3.45
CA TYR A 144 -12.71 2.47 -2.05
C TYR A 144 -11.20 2.47 -1.85
N GLY A 145 -10.73 3.37 -1.00
CA GLY A 145 -9.39 3.35 -0.44
C GLY A 145 -9.47 3.04 1.05
N ILE A 146 -8.87 1.94 1.48
CA ILE A 146 -8.74 1.61 2.91
C ILE A 146 -7.28 1.70 3.30
N PHE A 147 -6.99 2.44 4.36
CA PHE A 147 -5.64 2.76 4.77
C PHE A 147 -5.49 2.73 6.30
N CYS A 148 -4.27 2.68 6.78
CA CYS A 148 -3.99 2.81 8.20
C CYS A 148 -4.03 4.29 8.60
N SER A 149 -4.84 4.58 9.61
CA SER A 149 -4.91 5.86 10.31
C SER A 149 -4.37 5.67 11.72
N GLU A 150 -3.30 6.37 12.06
CA GLU A 150 -2.68 6.32 13.39
C GLU A 150 -3.01 7.53 14.23
N ARG A 151 -3.14 7.30 15.53
CA ARG A 151 -3.27 8.30 16.58
C ARG A 151 -2.34 7.98 17.72
N HIS A 152 -1.93 8.99 18.48
CA HIS A 152 -1.23 8.74 19.73
C HIS A 152 -2.11 7.90 20.67
N ASP A 153 -1.51 6.97 21.41
CA ASP A 153 -2.22 6.18 22.40
C ASP A 153 -2.38 7.00 23.70
N ASP A 154 -3.59 7.48 23.95
CA ASP A 154 -3.91 8.25 25.16
C ASP A 154 -3.73 7.45 26.48
N LYS A 155 -3.62 6.13 26.37
CA LYS A 155 -3.35 5.23 27.51
C LYS A 155 -1.87 4.95 27.72
N ALA A 156 -1.01 5.49 26.86
CA ALA A 156 0.43 5.31 26.98
C ALA A 156 0.96 5.95 28.28
N PRO A 157 2.03 5.40 28.85
CA PRO A 157 2.72 6.05 29.98
C PRO A 157 3.13 7.49 29.66
N ALA A 158 3.06 8.35 30.63
CA ALA A 158 3.48 9.76 30.48
C ALA A 158 4.91 9.84 29.94
N GLY A 159 5.09 10.55 28.83
CA GLY A 159 6.38 10.73 28.17
C GLY A 159 6.71 9.68 27.11
N ASP A 160 5.90 8.67 26.89
CA ASP A 160 6.01 7.81 25.73
C ASP A 160 5.44 8.51 24.49
N LEU A 161 6.32 8.99 23.62
CA LEU A 161 5.96 9.67 22.38
C LEU A 161 5.85 8.72 21.17
N SER A 162 6.08 7.42 21.38
CA SER A 162 6.12 6.42 20.31
C SER A 162 4.86 5.54 20.24
N ALA A 163 4.10 5.49 21.33
CA ALA A 163 2.91 4.66 21.42
C ALA A 163 1.80 5.18 20.47
N ALA A 164 1.33 4.31 19.60
CA ALA A 164 0.28 4.63 18.64
C ALA A 164 -0.78 3.53 18.57
N VAL A 165 -2.03 3.94 18.43
CA VAL A 165 -3.15 3.09 18.08
C VAL A 165 -3.52 3.29 16.62
N ALA A 166 -3.95 2.22 15.98
CA ALA A 166 -4.30 2.23 14.57
C ALA A 166 -5.73 1.80 14.31
N LYS A 167 -6.35 2.49 13.35
CA LYS A 167 -7.66 2.15 12.79
C LYS A 167 -7.55 2.03 11.27
N ALA A 168 -8.49 1.35 10.66
CA ALA A 168 -8.65 1.40 9.23
C ALA A 168 -9.47 2.64 8.86
N GLY A 169 -8.83 3.62 8.23
CA GLY A 169 -9.49 4.77 7.62
C GLY A 169 -10.07 4.39 6.28
N ILE A 170 -11.24 4.93 5.94
CA ILE A 170 -11.96 4.60 4.70
C ILE A 170 -12.25 5.87 3.93
N VAL A 171 -11.92 5.85 2.64
CA VAL A 171 -12.35 6.87 1.66
C VAL A 171 -12.97 6.20 0.46
N ARG A 172 -13.79 6.94 -0.29
CA ARG A 172 -14.31 6.47 -1.58
C ARG A 172 -14.31 7.57 -2.62
N THR A 173 -14.31 7.16 -3.87
CA THR A 173 -14.36 8.06 -5.03
C THR A 173 -15.00 7.37 -6.22
N ARG A 174 -15.45 8.16 -7.21
CA ARG A 174 -15.89 7.64 -8.52
C ARG A 174 -14.95 8.05 -9.67
N ASN A 175 -14.03 8.96 -9.39
CA ASN A 175 -13.20 9.57 -10.44
C ASN A 175 -11.74 9.77 -10.04
N LEU A 176 -11.34 9.31 -8.84
CA LEU A 176 -10.00 9.47 -8.25
C LEU A 176 -9.59 10.94 -7.98
N VAL A 177 -10.47 11.90 -8.22
CA VAL A 177 -10.23 13.34 -7.99
C VAL A 177 -10.98 13.81 -6.76
N ASP A 178 -12.28 13.50 -6.72
CA ASP A 178 -13.16 13.88 -5.61
C ASP A 178 -13.29 12.69 -4.67
N TRP A 179 -12.80 12.87 -3.45
CA TRP A 179 -12.79 11.84 -2.43
C TRP A 179 -13.72 12.21 -1.28
N GLU A 180 -14.45 11.23 -0.81
CA GLU A 180 -15.29 11.32 0.38
C GLU A 180 -14.67 10.49 1.49
N ARG A 181 -14.46 11.09 2.67
CA ARG A 181 -14.03 10.39 3.87
C ARG A 181 -15.27 9.76 4.54
N LEU A 182 -15.16 8.46 4.80
CA LEU A 182 -16.13 7.74 5.62
C LEU A 182 -15.60 7.60 7.05
N PRO A 183 -16.47 7.29 8.04
CA PRO A 183 -16.00 6.96 9.38
C PRO A 183 -14.97 5.82 9.36
N ASP A 184 -13.99 5.91 10.23
CA ASP A 184 -13.02 4.83 10.43
C ASP A 184 -13.74 3.54 10.87
N LEU A 185 -13.21 2.40 10.45
CA LEU A 185 -13.72 1.09 10.81
C LEU A 185 -13.73 0.92 12.34
N LYS A 186 -14.90 0.64 12.89
CA LYS A 186 -15.06 0.26 14.29
C LYS A 186 -14.86 -1.25 14.42
N ALA A 187 -13.92 -1.65 15.22
CA ALA A 187 -13.63 -3.05 15.53
C ALA A 187 -13.17 -3.18 17.00
N ALA A 188 -13.24 -4.41 17.54
CA ALA A 188 -12.81 -4.68 18.90
C ALA A 188 -11.28 -4.57 19.08
N SER A 189 -10.51 -4.82 18.02
CA SER A 189 -9.06 -4.76 17.99
C SER A 189 -8.56 -3.66 17.05
N GLN A 190 -7.28 -3.31 17.16
CA GLN A 190 -6.63 -2.45 16.17
C GLN A 190 -6.62 -3.13 14.79
N GLN A 191 -6.77 -2.34 13.74
CA GLN A 191 -6.85 -2.79 12.35
C GLN A 191 -5.90 -1.96 11.46
N ARG A 192 -4.83 -2.57 10.95
CA ARG A 192 -3.86 -1.90 10.07
C ARG A 192 -3.91 -2.34 8.61
N ASN A 193 -4.30 -3.58 8.33
CA ASN A 193 -4.29 -4.15 6.98
C ASN A 193 -5.68 -4.66 6.60
N VAL A 194 -6.63 -3.74 6.47
CA VAL A 194 -7.99 -4.08 6.03
C VAL A 194 -8.10 -3.94 4.53
N VAL A 195 -8.75 -4.91 3.90
CA VAL A 195 -9.01 -4.93 2.46
C VAL A 195 -10.50 -5.18 2.23
N LEU A 196 -11.12 -4.39 1.37
CA LEU A 196 -12.48 -4.61 0.94
C LEU A 196 -12.51 -5.67 -0.17
N HIS A 197 -13.38 -6.67 -0.02
CA HIS A 197 -13.72 -7.60 -1.09
C HIS A 197 -14.42 -6.85 -2.22
N PRO A 198 -14.13 -7.13 -3.50
CA PRO A 198 -14.67 -6.32 -4.61
C PRO A 198 -16.17 -6.51 -4.87
N GLU A 199 -16.77 -7.56 -4.34
CA GLU A 199 -18.20 -7.89 -4.54
C GLU A 199 -18.95 -7.96 -3.20
N PHE A 200 -20.25 -7.77 -3.24
CA PHE A 200 -21.10 -8.09 -2.10
C PHE A 200 -21.10 -9.59 -1.82
N VAL A 201 -21.04 -9.95 -0.54
CA VAL A 201 -21.18 -11.32 -0.07
C VAL A 201 -22.43 -11.41 0.81
N ASN A 202 -23.40 -12.22 0.38
CA ASN A 202 -24.70 -12.31 1.05
C ASN A 202 -25.40 -10.93 1.19
N GLY A 203 -25.23 -10.06 0.19
CA GLY A 203 -25.80 -8.72 0.18
C GLY A 203 -25.11 -7.71 1.12
N LYS A 204 -23.97 -8.04 1.68
CA LYS A 204 -23.18 -7.22 2.61
C LYS A 204 -21.82 -6.88 2.04
N TYR A 205 -21.20 -5.81 2.53
CA TYR A 205 -19.78 -5.54 2.31
C TYR A 205 -18.95 -6.54 3.10
N ALA A 206 -17.92 -7.08 2.46
CA ALA A 206 -17.04 -8.08 3.08
C ALA A 206 -15.62 -7.52 3.22
N LEU A 207 -15.00 -7.76 4.35
CA LEU A 207 -13.69 -7.24 4.70
C LEU A 207 -12.74 -8.39 5.06
N TYR A 208 -11.55 -8.35 4.49
CA TYR A 208 -10.41 -9.06 5.03
C TYR A 208 -9.74 -8.15 6.05
N THR A 209 -9.67 -8.61 7.28
CA THR A 209 -9.19 -7.85 8.42
C THR A 209 -7.87 -8.40 8.94
N ARG A 210 -7.26 -7.72 9.87
CA ARG A 210 -6.13 -8.24 10.63
C ARG A 210 -6.21 -7.75 12.07
N PRO A 211 -6.96 -8.45 12.93
CA PRO A 211 -7.02 -8.10 14.34
C PRO A 211 -5.64 -8.24 14.99
N GLN A 212 -5.22 -7.24 15.74
CA GLN A 212 -3.89 -7.16 16.31
C GLN A 212 -3.91 -6.21 17.51
N ASP A 213 -3.21 -6.58 18.59
CA ASP A 213 -3.19 -5.76 19.80
C ASP A 213 -2.23 -4.58 19.65
N ASP A 214 -1.07 -4.78 18.98
CA ASP A 214 -0.02 -3.79 18.84
C ASP A 214 0.65 -3.88 17.47
N PHE A 215 1.59 -2.99 17.16
CA PHE A 215 2.29 -2.97 15.89
C PHE A 215 3.22 -4.18 15.69
N ILE A 216 3.99 -4.54 16.72
CA ILE A 216 4.96 -5.65 16.67
C ILE A 216 4.35 -6.90 17.28
N ASN A 217 3.79 -6.79 18.46
CA ASN A 217 3.17 -7.91 19.18
C ASN A 217 1.72 -8.07 18.73
N ALA A 218 1.45 -9.12 17.97
CA ALA A 218 0.11 -9.41 17.48
C ALA A 218 -0.83 -9.99 18.56
N GLY A 219 -0.32 -10.33 19.75
CA GLY A 219 -1.10 -10.97 20.80
C GLY A 219 -1.74 -12.28 20.31
N ASN A 220 -3.03 -12.44 20.54
CA ASN A 220 -3.81 -13.58 20.02
C ASN A 220 -4.25 -13.39 18.56
N GLY A 221 -4.14 -12.17 18.01
CA GLY A 221 -4.45 -11.84 16.63
C GLY A 221 -3.31 -12.13 15.65
N GLY A 222 -3.18 -11.31 14.61
CA GLY A 222 -2.09 -11.35 13.63
C GLY A 222 -2.29 -12.35 12.49
N GLY A 223 -3.45 -13.03 12.43
CA GLY A 223 -3.93 -13.76 11.26
C GLY A 223 -4.77 -12.89 10.35
N ILE A 224 -5.09 -13.37 9.14
CA ILE A 224 -6.07 -12.73 8.27
C ILE A 224 -7.46 -13.08 8.76
N GLY A 225 -8.25 -12.07 9.08
CA GLY A 225 -9.64 -12.18 9.51
C GLY A 225 -10.62 -11.96 8.36
N TRP A 226 -11.86 -12.25 8.63
CA TRP A 226 -13.00 -12.02 7.77
C TRP A 226 -14.16 -11.44 8.55
N ALA A 227 -14.79 -10.41 8.01
CA ALA A 227 -15.96 -9.78 8.60
C ALA A 227 -16.94 -9.33 7.54
N LEU A 228 -18.23 -9.34 7.87
CA LEU A 228 -19.30 -8.77 7.07
C LEU A 228 -19.86 -7.53 7.75
N ILE A 229 -20.08 -6.47 6.98
CA ILE A 229 -20.71 -5.24 7.46
C ILE A 229 -21.92 -4.88 6.59
N ASP A 230 -22.98 -4.41 7.21
CA ASP A 230 -24.24 -4.08 6.50
C ASP A 230 -24.13 -2.77 5.70
N ASP A 231 -23.37 -1.82 6.22
CA ASP A 231 -23.28 -0.46 5.70
C ASP A 231 -21.84 0.07 5.86
N ILE A 232 -21.14 0.28 4.76
CA ILE A 232 -19.78 0.79 4.78
C ILE A 232 -19.67 2.25 5.24
N THR A 233 -20.77 3.01 5.19
CA THR A 233 -20.81 4.38 5.70
C THR A 233 -20.86 4.45 7.22
N ARG A 234 -21.10 3.32 7.89
CA ARG A 234 -21.07 3.17 9.35
C ARG A 234 -20.01 2.21 9.83
N ALA A 235 -19.38 1.48 8.94
CA ALA A 235 -18.26 0.56 9.03
C ALA A 235 -18.02 0.01 10.45
N GLU A 236 -18.84 -0.94 10.89
CA GLU A 236 -18.74 -1.59 12.20
C GLU A 236 -18.63 -3.10 12.06
N VAL A 237 -17.50 -3.66 12.51
CA VAL A 237 -17.27 -5.09 12.61
C VAL A 237 -17.83 -5.58 13.94
N LYS A 238 -18.91 -6.36 13.89
CA LYS A 238 -19.53 -6.99 15.07
C LYS A 238 -18.94 -8.37 15.34
N ASP A 239 -18.79 -9.13 14.26
CA ASP A 239 -18.26 -10.50 14.30
C ASP A 239 -17.09 -10.60 13.33
N GLU A 240 -15.99 -11.17 13.80
CA GLU A 240 -14.75 -11.36 13.07
C GLU A 240 -14.21 -12.75 13.30
N MET A 241 -13.88 -13.48 12.25
CA MET A 241 -13.26 -14.80 12.34
C MET A 241 -11.93 -14.84 11.63
N ILE A 242 -10.95 -15.54 12.14
CA ILE A 242 -9.67 -15.75 11.46
C ILE A 242 -9.83 -16.86 10.41
N ILE A 243 -9.53 -16.54 9.16
CA ILE A 243 -9.62 -17.47 8.02
C ILE A 243 -8.24 -17.98 7.57
N ASN A 244 -7.17 -17.20 7.82
CA ASN A 244 -5.81 -17.63 7.54
C ASN A 244 -4.94 -17.40 8.77
N HIS A 245 -4.67 -18.50 9.50
CA HIS A 245 -4.02 -18.48 10.80
C HIS A 245 -2.50 -18.33 10.70
N ARG A 246 -1.89 -17.87 11.80
CA ARG A 246 -0.46 -18.00 12.04
C ARG A 246 -0.12 -19.46 12.37
N TYR A 247 1.05 -19.90 11.91
CA TYR A 247 1.55 -21.25 12.22
C TYR A 247 3.02 -21.19 12.61
N TYR A 248 3.36 -21.90 13.68
CA TYR A 248 4.73 -22.02 14.16
C TYR A 248 5.65 -22.67 13.10
N HIS A 249 6.89 -22.18 13.00
CA HIS A 249 7.88 -22.60 12.01
C HIS A 249 7.46 -22.44 10.54
N THR A 250 6.67 -21.43 10.25
CA THR A 250 6.30 -21.07 8.88
C THR A 250 6.66 -19.63 8.55
N ILE A 251 6.46 -19.24 7.29
CA ILE A 251 6.63 -17.84 6.83
C ILE A 251 5.71 -16.85 7.55
N LYS A 252 4.68 -17.30 8.25
CA LYS A 252 3.65 -16.50 8.93
C LYS A 252 3.56 -16.81 10.44
N GLU A 253 4.67 -17.16 11.07
CA GLU A 253 4.68 -17.50 12.49
C GLU A 253 4.44 -16.31 13.42
N VAL A 254 4.90 -15.10 13.04
CA VAL A 254 4.72 -13.87 13.83
C VAL A 254 3.39 -13.22 13.53
N LYS A 255 3.12 -12.97 12.24
CA LYS A 255 1.86 -12.41 11.73
C LYS A 255 1.77 -12.59 10.22
N ASN A 256 0.57 -12.43 9.70
CA ASN A 256 0.31 -12.30 8.27
C ASN A 256 -0.80 -11.29 8.04
N GLY A 257 -0.97 -10.84 6.83
CA GLY A 257 -1.99 -9.88 6.48
C GLY A 257 -2.23 -9.84 4.97
N GLU A 258 -3.41 -9.42 4.61
CA GLU A 258 -3.78 -9.21 3.21
C GLU A 258 -2.93 -8.11 2.60
N GLY A 259 -2.60 -8.25 1.33
CA GLY A 259 -1.99 -7.23 0.51
C GLY A 259 -3.06 -6.41 -0.22
N PRO A 260 -3.17 -6.50 -1.57
CA PRO A 260 -4.24 -5.88 -2.36
C PRO A 260 -5.55 -6.66 -2.24
N HIS A 261 -6.63 -6.13 -2.85
CA HIS A 261 -7.89 -6.87 -3.00
C HIS A 261 -7.69 -8.16 -3.83
N PRO A 262 -8.49 -9.22 -3.57
CA PRO A 262 -8.33 -10.49 -4.29
C PRO A 262 -8.75 -10.39 -5.76
N ILE A 263 -8.17 -11.25 -6.60
CA ILE A 263 -8.49 -11.37 -8.01
C ILE A 263 -9.43 -12.56 -8.21
N ARG A 264 -10.54 -12.32 -8.93
CA ARG A 264 -11.46 -13.39 -9.34
C ARG A 264 -10.83 -14.27 -10.40
N THR A 265 -10.90 -15.59 -10.20
CA THR A 265 -10.47 -16.60 -11.17
C THR A 265 -11.59 -17.62 -11.40
N SER A 266 -11.43 -18.50 -12.37
CA SER A 266 -12.39 -19.62 -12.60
C SER A 266 -12.42 -20.63 -11.45
N GLN A 267 -11.41 -20.65 -10.58
CA GLN A 267 -11.29 -21.59 -9.47
C GLN A 267 -11.65 -21.00 -8.10
N GLY A 268 -11.77 -19.69 -8.01
CA GLY A 268 -12.03 -18.97 -6.76
C GLY A 268 -11.36 -17.61 -6.74
N TRP A 269 -11.14 -17.09 -5.55
CA TRP A 269 -10.46 -15.82 -5.33
C TRP A 269 -8.99 -16.04 -5.03
N LEU A 270 -8.12 -15.48 -5.85
CA LEU A 270 -6.68 -15.51 -5.64
C LEU A 270 -6.29 -14.30 -4.78
N HIS A 271 -5.52 -14.55 -3.74
CA HIS A 271 -5.04 -13.57 -2.77
C HIS A 271 -3.51 -13.45 -2.82
N LEU A 272 -3.01 -12.24 -2.67
CA LEU A 272 -1.62 -11.94 -2.39
C LEU A 272 -1.52 -11.42 -0.96
N ALA A 273 -0.83 -12.15 -0.11
CA ALA A 273 -0.65 -11.80 1.29
C ALA A 273 0.82 -11.69 1.66
N HIS A 274 1.12 -11.01 2.77
CA HIS A 274 2.44 -11.00 3.36
C HIS A 274 2.49 -11.91 4.59
N GLY A 275 3.57 -12.66 4.70
CA GLY A 275 3.89 -13.44 5.88
C GLY A 275 5.10 -12.87 6.60
N VAL A 276 5.10 -12.95 7.93
CA VAL A 276 6.17 -12.40 8.77
C VAL A 276 6.67 -13.46 9.71
N ARG A 277 7.99 -13.64 9.71
CA ARG A 277 8.68 -14.52 10.65
C ARG A 277 9.84 -13.82 11.33
N GLY A 278 10.25 -14.35 12.48
CA GLY A 278 11.49 -13.97 13.14
C GLY A 278 12.72 -14.55 12.43
N CYS A 279 13.82 -13.82 12.46
CA CYS A 279 15.15 -14.31 12.09
C CYS A 279 16.21 -13.59 12.94
N ALA A 280 17.46 -14.05 12.89
CA ALA A 280 18.53 -13.48 13.71
C ALA A 280 18.75 -11.96 13.46
N ALA A 281 18.39 -11.46 12.27
CA ALA A 281 18.50 -10.04 11.90
C ALA A 281 17.21 -9.26 12.13
N GLY A 282 16.23 -9.77 12.89
CA GLY A 282 14.93 -9.14 13.13
C GLY A 282 13.79 -9.81 12.37
N LEU A 283 12.81 -9.05 11.90
CA LEU A 283 11.68 -9.60 11.16
C LEU A 283 12.00 -9.75 9.67
N ARG A 284 11.44 -10.78 9.06
CA ARG A 284 11.47 -10.99 7.62
C ARG A 284 10.05 -11.06 7.08
N TYR A 285 9.75 -10.20 6.11
CA TYR A 285 8.50 -10.17 5.38
C TYR A 285 8.67 -10.77 3.99
N VAL A 286 7.73 -11.64 3.62
CA VAL A 286 7.67 -12.30 2.31
C VAL A 286 6.24 -12.20 1.77
N LEU A 287 6.10 -12.32 0.45
CA LEU A 287 4.78 -12.41 -0.18
C LEU A 287 4.45 -13.86 -0.49
N TYR A 288 3.21 -14.25 -0.25
CA TYR A 288 2.69 -15.58 -0.58
C TYR A 288 1.29 -15.49 -1.19
N LEU A 289 0.89 -16.51 -1.90
CA LEU A 289 -0.45 -16.63 -2.47
C LEU A 289 -1.28 -17.60 -1.63
N TYR A 290 -2.58 -17.40 -1.61
CA TYR A 290 -3.56 -18.39 -1.19
C TYR A 290 -4.85 -18.22 -1.98
N MET A 291 -5.76 -19.18 -1.94
CA MET A 291 -7.05 -19.12 -2.62
C MET A 291 -8.19 -19.35 -1.66
N THR A 292 -9.28 -18.63 -1.87
CA THR A 292 -10.57 -18.90 -1.23
C THR A 292 -11.61 -19.34 -2.26
N ALA A 293 -12.66 -20.02 -1.80
CA ALA A 293 -13.73 -20.50 -2.65
C ALA A 293 -14.48 -19.33 -3.31
N ALA A 294 -15.02 -19.57 -4.48
CA ALA A 294 -15.69 -18.57 -5.29
C ALA A 294 -16.96 -18.02 -4.64
N ASP A 295 -17.72 -18.88 -4.00
CA ASP A 295 -19.01 -18.64 -3.35
C ASP A 295 -18.91 -18.47 -1.84
N GLU A 296 -17.76 -18.87 -1.26
CA GLU A 296 -17.45 -18.72 0.16
C GLU A 296 -16.07 -18.07 0.31
N PRO A 297 -15.93 -16.74 0.05
CA PRO A 297 -14.63 -16.08 0.01
C PRO A 297 -13.90 -16.02 1.37
N TRP A 298 -14.51 -16.56 2.41
CA TRP A 298 -13.87 -16.80 3.73
C TRP A 298 -13.27 -18.22 3.86
N ARG A 299 -13.57 -19.14 2.96
CA ARG A 299 -13.09 -20.53 3.03
C ARG A 299 -11.83 -20.73 2.18
N VAL A 300 -10.70 -20.86 2.84
CA VAL A 300 -9.43 -21.15 2.18
C VAL A 300 -9.48 -22.55 1.55
N ILE A 301 -9.19 -22.64 0.26
CA ILE A 301 -9.19 -23.90 -0.51
C ILE A 301 -7.81 -24.34 -0.96
N ALA A 302 -6.86 -23.40 -1.04
CA ALA A 302 -5.47 -23.71 -1.39
C ALA A 302 -4.52 -22.71 -0.74
N GLU A 303 -3.40 -23.21 -0.26
CA GLU A 303 -2.30 -22.42 0.29
C GLU A 303 -0.98 -23.18 0.09
N PRO A 304 0.03 -22.58 -0.56
CA PRO A 304 1.34 -23.17 -0.70
C PRO A 304 2.11 -23.14 0.63
N ALA A 305 3.01 -24.09 0.81
CA ALA A 305 3.81 -24.20 2.03
C ALA A 305 4.89 -23.10 2.18
N GLY A 306 5.20 -22.36 1.12
CA GLY A 306 6.28 -21.37 1.07
C GLY A 306 5.84 -20.01 0.58
N TYR A 307 6.82 -19.15 0.30
CA TYR A 307 6.59 -17.82 -0.25
C TYR A 307 6.67 -17.83 -1.78
N LEU A 308 5.95 -16.87 -2.39
CA LEU A 308 6.07 -16.53 -3.81
C LEU A 308 7.30 -15.66 -4.05
N LEU A 309 7.49 -14.65 -3.22
CA LEU A 309 8.56 -13.66 -3.30
C LEU A 309 9.17 -13.40 -1.92
N ALA A 310 10.48 -13.30 -1.89
CA ALA A 310 11.26 -12.87 -0.73
C ALA A 310 12.26 -11.79 -1.13
N PRO A 311 12.70 -10.91 -0.20
CA PRO A 311 13.67 -9.88 -0.50
C PRO A 311 15.00 -10.46 -1.03
N LEU A 312 15.49 -9.92 -2.14
CA LEU A 312 16.75 -10.29 -2.76
C LEU A 312 17.72 -9.10 -2.74
N ALA A 313 19.01 -9.38 -2.60
CA ALA A 313 20.09 -8.38 -2.76
C ALA A 313 19.73 -7.00 -2.14
N GLY A 314 19.67 -5.95 -2.95
CA GLY A 314 19.34 -4.59 -2.54
C GLY A 314 17.95 -4.39 -1.94
N GLU A 315 16.99 -5.29 -2.21
CA GLU A 315 15.65 -5.27 -1.59
C GLU A 315 15.68 -5.56 -0.08
N ARG A 316 16.81 -6.05 0.44
CA ARG A 316 16.99 -6.28 1.88
C ARG A 316 17.34 -5.03 2.67
N VAL A 317 17.61 -3.93 1.99
CA VAL A 317 18.03 -2.66 2.58
C VAL A 317 16.93 -1.62 2.31
N GLY A 318 16.51 -0.92 3.36
CA GLY A 318 15.48 0.11 3.29
C GLY A 318 15.22 0.69 4.68
N ASP A 319 14.22 1.52 4.83
CA ASP A 319 13.79 2.05 6.15
C ASP A 319 13.44 0.93 7.13
N VAL A 320 12.82 -0.13 6.61
CA VAL A 320 12.67 -1.40 7.32
C VAL A 320 13.39 -2.47 6.52
N SER A 321 14.42 -3.05 7.12
CA SER A 321 15.24 -4.05 6.46
C SER A 321 14.50 -5.37 6.28
N ASN A 322 14.81 -6.08 5.18
CA ASN A 322 14.37 -7.44 4.92
C ASN A 322 12.85 -7.60 4.72
N VAL A 323 12.23 -6.60 4.08
CA VAL A 323 10.78 -6.53 3.86
C VAL A 323 10.45 -6.54 2.38
N LEU A 324 9.56 -7.46 1.95
CA LEU A 324 8.70 -7.30 0.79
C LEU A 324 7.26 -7.14 1.26
N PHE A 325 6.63 -6.08 0.78
CA PHE A 325 5.26 -5.74 1.14
C PHE A 325 4.53 -5.19 -0.10
N SER A 326 3.28 -5.57 -0.28
CA SER A 326 2.48 -5.12 -1.42
C SER A 326 1.07 -4.75 -0.97
N ASN A 327 0.59 -3.61 -1.46
CA ASN A 327 -0.80 -3.16 -1.33
C ASN A 327 -1.50 -3.06 -2.68
N GLY A 328 -0.77 -3.33 -3.76
CA GLY A 328 -1.30 -3.14 -5.10
C GLY A 328 -0.84 -4.21 -6.08
N TRP A 329 -1.78 -4.79 -6.78
CA TRP A 329 -1.57 -5.53 -8.00
C TRP A 329 -2.64 -5.19 -9.04
N ILE A 330 -2.37 -5.50 -10.27
CA ILE A 330 -3.30 -5.31 -11.37
C ILE A 330 -3.29 -6.57 -12.23
N ALA A 331 -4.45 -7.22 -12.35
CA ALA A 331 -4.66 -8.26 -13.35
C ALA A 331 -5.01 -7.59 -14.68
N ASP A 332 -4.23 -7.87 -15.70
CA ASP A 332 -4.46 -7.35 -17.05
C ASP A 332 -5.29 -8.32 -17.90
N ASP A 333 -5.82 -7.81 -19.02
CA ASP A 333 -6.74 -8.53 -19.89
C ASP A 333 -6.07 -9.74 -20.59
N ASP A 334 -4.73 -9.72 -20.72
CA ASP A 334 -3.92 -10.82 -21.29
C ASP A 334 -3.57 -11.92 -20.28
N GLY A 335 -4.03 -11.79 -19.03
CA GLY A 335 -3.73 -12.72 -17.94
C GLY A 335 -2.45 -12.40 -17.17
N THR A 336 -1.72 -11.36 -17.54
CA THR A 336 -0.57 -10.88 -16.76
C THR A 336 -1.04 -10.23 -15.46
N VAL A 337 -0.34 -10.52 -14.36
CA VAL A 337 -0.59 -9.86 -13.07
C VAL A 337 0.65 -9.06 -12.69
N TYR A 338 0.52 -7.75 -12.67
CA TYR A 338 1.55 -6.84 -12.18
C TYR A 338 1.45 -6.71 -10.67
N ILE A 339 2.52 -7.04 -9.95
CA ILE A 339 2.63 -6.92 -8.48
C ILE A 339 3.55 -5.74 -8.17
N TYR A 340 3.02 -4.72 -7.49
CA TYR A 340 3.78 -3.55 -7.03
C TYR A 340 4.16 -3.74 -5.55
N TYR A 341 5.47 -3.78 -5.22
CA TYR A 341 5.98 -4.05 -3.89
C TYR A 341 7.14 -3.12 -3.48
#